data_8a96fbf5342dae6234faf385e4c7c140
#
_entry.id   8a96fbf5342dae6234faf385e4c7c140
#
_cell.length_a   1.000
_cell.length_b   1.000
_cell.length_c   1.000
_cell.angle_alpha   90.00
_cell.angle_beta   90.00
_cell.angle_gamma   90.00
#
_symmetry.space_group_name_H-M   'P 1'
#
loop_
_entity.id
_entity.type
_entity.pdbx_description
1 polymer ?
#
loop_
_entity_poly.entity_id
_entity_poly.type
_entity_poly.pdbx_seq_one_letter_code
_entity_poly.pdbx_strand_id
1 'polypeptide(L)'
;MSVISPVGLDTDTTYKRFSEDRSYVEANEAYVAQLPLARVKRILDLACGNGAVGRLLLAGAPQASLHGIDLDPVQIELGAENYRKLGYQVRLGDEARTMPPEGAPRSVSLIVGSAEDLPFPDASFDCVNIANAIHLIANKTGLVESIARVLQPGGIFCFSSGFYAGCWPPVTQQVYYEWLKEATGWIAQYNAERVAAGQPAIRRVRGTSQLAPVAYQNRWLTPDEWRELLADKGFEVRDLRERAVMFDHDSLASVGAYSGLAEAQLSGYPVDLASKALASTAQLALDSAGVSAVQHNWIEVCAVRRAA
;
A
#
# COMPACT_ATOMS: atom_id res chain seq x y z
N MET A 1 -0.30 -24.36 7.96
CA MET A 1 -0.26 -22.98 8.50
C MET A 1 -1.33 -22.88 9.57
N SER A 2 -0.96 -22.56 10.81
CA SER A 2 -1.95 -22.37 11.88
C SER A 2 -2.53 -20.95 11.73
N VAL A 3 -3.67 -20.84 11.06
CA VAL A 3 -4.41 -19.58 10.99
C VAL A 3 -5.04 -19.35 12.36
N ILE A 4 -4.70 -18.23 13.00
CA ILE A 4 -5.36 -17.84 14.26
C ILE A 4 -6.82 -17.52 13.92
N SER A 5 -7.73 -18.29 14.48
CA SER A 5 -9.18 -18.13 14.19
C SER A 5 -9.65 -16.73 14.64
N PRO A 6 -10.50 -16.05 13.85
CA PRO A 6 -11.13 -14.80 14.22
C PRO A 6 -11.94 -14.95 15.52
N VAL A 7 -11.98 -13.89 16.31
CA VAL A 7 -12.73 -13.83 17.58
C VAL A 7 -14.20 -13.48 17.33
N GLY A 8 -14.51 -13.07 16.11
CA GLY A 8 -15.87 -12.66 15.70
C GLY A 8 -16.23 -11.25 16.13
N LEU A 9 -15.23 -10.37 16.28
CA LEU A 9 -15.46 -8.97 16.53
C LEU A 9 -15.92 -8.25 15.26
N ASP A 10 -16.95 -7.43 15.41
CA ASP A 10 -17.46 -6.58 14.31
C ASP A 10 -16.47 -5.43 14.04
N THR A 11 -15.57 -5.68 13.11
CA THR A 11 -14.56 -4.71 12.67
C THR A 11 -14.28 -4.96 11.19
N ASP A 12 -14.48 -3.93 10.37
CA ASP A 12 -14.03 -3.98 8.97
C ASP A 12 -12.49 -3.92 8.94
N THR A 13 -11.88 -5.07 8.72
CA THR A 13 -10.43 -5.23 8.64
C THR A 13 -9.89 -5.12 7.22
N THR A 14 -10.76 -4.83 6.25
CA THR A 14 -10.38 -4.72 4.84
C THR A 14 -9.61 -3.44 4.56
N TYR A 15 -8.84 -3.45 3.49
CA TYR A 15 -8.13 -2.25 3.01
C TYR A 15 -9.10 -1.14 2.56
N LYS A 16 -10.38 -1.46 2.34
CA LYS A 16 -11.40 -0.53 1.83
C LYS A 16 -11.50 0.73 2.68
N ARG A 17 -11.71 0.57 4.01
CA ARG A 17 -11.86 1.69 4.94
C ARG A 17 -10.65 2.63 4.89
N PHE A 18 -9.44 2.09 4.88
CA PHE A 18 -8.22 2.88 4.80
C PHE A 18 -8.07 3.56 3.43
N SER A 19 -8.38 2.85 2.34
CA SER A 19 -8.29 3.42 0.98
C SER A 19 -9.32 4.53 0.69
N GLU A 20 -10.37 4.63 1.50
CA GLU A 20 -11.39 5.68 1.46
C GLU A 20 -11.14 6.79 2.51
N ASP A 21 -10.13 6.64 3.36
CA ASP A 21 -9.75 7.64 4.34
C ASP A 21 -9.31 8.94 3.65
N ARG A 22 -9.75 10.07 4.20
CA ARG A 22 -9.52 11.39 3.61
C ARG A 22 -8.04 11.69 3.43
N SER A 23 -7.23 11.47 4.44
CA SER A 23 -5.80 11.77 4.38
C SER A 23 -5.09 10.91 3.34
N TYR A 24 -5.50 9.64 3.21
CA TYR A 24 -4.99 8.73 2.20
C TYR A 24 -5.41 9.16 0.79
N VAL A 25 -6.67 9.52 0.60
CA VAL A 25 -7.20 9.96 -0.71
C VAL A 25 -6.51 11.24 -1.17
N GLU A 26 -6.49 12.28 -0.31
CA GLU A 26 -5.86 13.57 -0.63
C GLU A 26 -4.35 13.42 -0.94
N ALA A 27 -3.64 12.56 -0.20
CA ALA A 27 -2.23 12.30 -0.46
C ALA A 27 -1.99 11.63 -1.83
N ASN A 28 -2.81 10.63 -2.19
CA ASN A 28 -2.69 9.96 -3.49
C ASN A 28 -3.13 10.88 -4.65
N GLU A 29 -4.17 11.69 -4.48
CA GLU A 29 -4.56 12.70 -5.47
C GLU A 29 -3.43 13.70 -5.71
N ALA A 30 -2.83 14.23 -4.63
CA ALA A 30 -1.72 15.16 -4.72
C ALA A 30 -0.45 14.52 -5.32
N TYR A 31 -0.19 13.23 -5.04
CA TYR A 31 0.88 12.47 -5.67
C TYR A 31 0.67 12.34 -7.17
N VAL A 32 -0.50 11.85 -7.60
CA VAL A 32 -0.78 11.60 -9.02
C VAL A 32 -0.86 12.89 -9.83
N ALA A 33 -1.39 13.99 -9.25
CA ALA A 33 -1.48 15.28 -9.91
C ALA A 33 -0.13 15.85 -10.36
N GLN A 34 0.98 15.37 -9.83
CA GLN A 34 2.33 15.84 -10.16
C GLN A 34 3.04 14.97 -11.19
N LEU A 35 2.46 13.82 -11.53
CA LEU A 35 3.06 12.90 -12.49
C LEU A 35 2.87 13.40 -13.93
N PRO A 36 3.88 13.28 -14.81
CA PRO A 36 3.80 13.74 -16.19
C PRO A 36 3.01 12.77 -17.10
N LEU A 37 1.71 12.57 -16.81
CA LEU A 37 0.87 11.54 -17.43
C LEU A 37 0.28 11.92 -18.80
N ALA A 38 0.39 13.18 -19.23
CA ALA A 38 -0.33 13.70 -20.42
C ALA A 38 -0.07 12.91 -21.73
N ARG A 39 1.07 12.25 -21.86
CA ARG A 39 1.45 11.47 -23.05
C ARG A 39 1.48 9.97 -22.83
N VAL A 40 1.13 9.53 -21.63
CA VAL A 40 1.14 8.10 -21.25
C VAL A 40 -0.03 7.39 -21.94
N LYS A 41 0.25 6.25 -22.55
CA LYS A 41 -0.73 5.40 -23.26
C LYS A 41 -0.89 4.02 -22.59
N ARG A 42 0.13 3.53 -21.91
CA ARG A 42 0.15 2.20 -21.27
C ARG A 42 0.72 2.30 -19.87
N ILE A 43 -0.13 2.06 -18.89
CA ILE A 43 0.22 2.10 -17.47
C ILE A 43 0.29 0.68 -16.94
N LEU A 44 1.34 0.38 -16.17
CA LEU A 44 1.42 -0.80 -15.29
C LEU A 44 1.33 -0.32 -13.84
N ASP A 45 0.31 -0.77 -13.12
CA ASP A 45 0.10 -0.47 -11.70
C ASP A 45 0.40 -1.73 -10.87
N LEU A 46 1.50 -1.70 -10.14
CA LEU A 46 2.00 -2.82 -9.33
C LEU A 46 1.44 -2.74 -7.92
N ALA A 47 1.02 -3.89 -7.36
CA ALA A 47 0.26 -3.97 -6.12
C ALA A 47 -0.95 -3.02 -6.18
N CYS A 48 -1.75 -3.14 -7.24
CA CYS A 48 -2.79 -2.20 -7.61
C CYS A 48 -3.99 -2.19 -6.65
N GLY A 49 -4.11 -3.18 -5.78
CA GLY A 49 -5.21 -3.33 -4.84
C GLY A 49 -6.58 -3.27 -5.52
N ASN A 50 -7.50 -2.54 -4.90
CA ASN A 50 -8.84 -2.30 -5.44
C ASN A 50 -8.91 -1.20 -6.52
N GLY A 51 -7.77 -0.77 -7.05
CA GLY A 51 -7.66 0.23 -8.11
C GLY A 51 -7.77 1.68 -7.64
N ALA A 52 -7.62 1.96 -6.34
CA ALA A 52 -7.77 3.32 -5.79
C ALA A 52 -6.81 4.33 -6.44
N VAL A 53 -5.54 4.00 -6.63
CA VAL A 53 -4.55 4.87 -7.29
C VAL A 53 -4.64 4.74 -8.82
N GLY A 54 -4.84 3.53 -9.34
CA GLY A 54 -4.98 3.31 -10.79
C GLY A 54 -6.08 4.15 -11.44
N ARG A 55 -7.19 4.41 -10.72
CA ARG A 55 -8.26 5.34 -11.19
C ARG A 55 -7.77 6.77 -11.34
N LEU A 56 -6.95 7.24 -10.43
CA LEU A 56 -6.34 8.57 -10.49
C LEU A 56 -5.34 8.66 -11.65
N LEU A 57 -4.52 7.62 -11.86
CA LEU A 57 -3.59 7.53 -13.00
C LEU A 57 -4.35 7.62 -14.33
N LEU A 58 -5.45 6.87 -14.47
CA LEU A 58 -6.29 6.92 -15.67
C LEU A 58 -7.01 8.26 -15.85
N ALA A 59 -7.37 8.95 -14.77
CA ALA A 59 -7.91 10.31 -14.85
C ALA A 59 -6.86 11.31 -15.37
N GLY A 60 -5.59 11.16 -14.96
CA GLY A 60 -4.46 11.96 -15.46
C GLY A 60 -4.01 11.59 -16.89
N ALA A 61 -4.32 10.37 -17.33
CA ALA A 61 -3.99 9.83 -18.66
C ALA A 61 -5.23 9.23 -19.35
N PRO A 62 -6.21 10.04 -19.78
CA PRO A 62 -7.52 9.55 -20.24
C PRO A 62 -7.46 8.71 -21.54
N GLN A 63 -6.35 8.74 -22.26
CA GLN A 63 -6.11 7.92 -23.45
C GLN A 63 -5.35 6.62 -23.14
N ALA A 64 -4.99 6.38 -21.87
CA ALA A 64 -4.21 5.21 -21.50
C ALA A 64 -5.09 3.98 -21.26
N SER A 65 -4.48 2.81 -21.51
CA SER A 65 -4.90 1.54 -20.91
C SER A 65 -4.09 1.26 -19.64
N LEU A 66 -4.66 0.48 -18.73
CA LEU A 66 -4.00 0.11 -17.49
C LEU A 66 -3.92 -1.41 -17.35
N HIS A 67 -2.74 -1.90 -16.95
CA HIS A 67 -2.58 -3.24 -16.40
C HIS A 67 -2.32 -3.11 -14.90
N GLY A 68 -3.08 -3.85 -14.10
CA GLY A 68 -2.89 -3.93 -12.66
C GLY A 68 -2.48 -5.35 -12.26
N ILE A 69 -1.51 -5.45 -11.36
CA ILE A 69 -1.10 -6.72 -10.73
C ILE A 69 -1.23 -6.59 -9.23
N ASP A 70 -1.86 -7.57 -8.59
CA ASP A 70 -1.91 -7.70 -7.13
C ASP A 70 -1.84 -9.17 -6.71
N LEU A 71 -1.27 -9.44 -5.55
CA LEU A 71 -1.20 -10.80 -4.98
C LEU A 71 -2.55 -11.27 -4.43
N ASP A 72 -3.41 -10.34 -4.02
CA ASP A 72 -4.69 -10.64 -3.38
C ASP A 72 -5.83 -10.72 -4.41
N PRO A 73 -6.36 -11.92 -4.69
CA PRO A 73 -7.48 -12.09 -5.62
C PRO A 73 -8.73 -11.33 -5.21
N VAL A 74 -8.95 -11.09 -3.91
CA VAL A 74 -10.10 -10.31 -3.43
C VAL A 74 -9.96 -8.84 -3.86
N GLN A 75 -8.76 -8.28 -3.78
CA GLN A 75 -8.50 -6.92 -4.24
C GLN A 75 -8.67 -6.79 -5.75
N ILE A 76 -8.24 -7.79 -6.53
CA ILE A 76 -8.42 -7.84 -7.99
C ILE A 76 -9.92 -7.83 -8.35
N GLU A 77 -10.75 -8.62 -7.68
CA GLU A 77 -12.20 -8.64 -7.92
C GLU A 77 -12.85 -7.30 -7.57
N LEU A 78 -12.53 -6.73 -6.41
CA LEU A 78 -13.01 -5.41 -6.00
C LEU A 78 -12.58 -4.32 -7.00
N GLY A 79 -11.33 -4.36 -7.46
CA GLY A 79 -10.81 -3.47 -8.48
C GLY A 79 -11.58 -3.60 -9.79
N ALA A 80 -11.85 -4.83 -10.23
CA ALA A 80 -12.63 -5.10 -11.44
C ALA A 80 -14.05 -4.50 -11.35
N GLU A 81 -14.72 -4.67 -10.22
CA GLU A 81 -16.03 -4.04 -9.99
C GLU A 81 -15.98 -2.51 -10.03
N ASN A 82 -14.97 -1.92 -9.35
CA ASN A 82 -14.78 -0.49 -9.31
C ASN A 82 -14.55 0.10 -10.70
N TYR A 83 -13.70 -0.51 -11.52
CA TYR A 83 -13.46 -0.06 -12.88
C TYR A 83 -14.69 -0.23 -13.79
N ARG A 84 -15.44 -1.34 -13.66
CA ARG A 84 -16.71 -1.52 -14.42
C ARG A 84 -17.73 -0.46 -14.09
N LYS A 85 -17.90 -0.09 -12.81
CA LYS A 85 -18.78 1.00 -12.36
C LYS A 85 -18.41 2.35 -12.98
N LEU A 86 -17.14 2.57 -13.30
CA LEU A 86 -16.64 3.76 -13.98
C LEU A 86 -16.70 3.65 -15.52
N GLY A 87 -17.25 2.57 -16.06
CA GLY A 87 -17.43 2.35 -17.50
C GLY A 87 -16.16 1.91 -18.23
N TYR A 88 -15.18 1.32 -17.52
CA TYR A 88 -14.01 0.68 -18.15
C TYR A 88 -14.35 -0.73 -18.62
N GLN A 89 -13.73 -1.14 -19.74
CA GLN A 89 -13.71 -2.52 -20.18
C GLN A 89 -12.67 -3.27 -19.36
N VAL A 90 -13.11 -4.24 -18.56
CA VAL A 90 -12.22 -4.97 -17.63
C VAL A 90 -11.97 -6.39 -18.15
N ARG A 91 -10.69 -6.75 -18.26
CA ARG A 91 -10.19 -8.07 -18.63
C ARG A 91 -9.55 -8.71 -17.40
N LEU A 92 -9.80 -10.00 -17.20
CA LEU A 92 -9.27 -10.80 -16.09
C LEU A 92 -8.66 -12.11 -16.60
N GLY A 93 -7.90 -12.79 -15.76
CA GLY A 93 -7.31 -14.09 -16.07
C GLY A 93 -6.33 -14.04 -17.24
N ASP A 94 -6.38 -15.03 -18.12
CA ASP A 94 -5.43 -15.15 -19.22
C ASP A 94 -5.56 -14.02 -20.26
N GLU A 95 -6.75 -13.49 -20.46
CA GLU A 95 -6.96 -12.33 -21.34
C GLU A 95 -6.21 -11.10 -20.86
N ALA A 96 -6.09 -10.91 -19.54
CA ALA A 96 -5.39 -9.79 -18.96
C ALA A 96 -3.86 -9.85 -19.14
N ARG A 97 -3.31 -11.03 -19.43
CA ARG A 97 -1.86 -11.22 -19.67
C ARG A 97 -1.42 -10.72 -21.04
N THR A 98 -2.35 -10.51 -21.96
CA THR A 98 -2.05 -10.01 -23.30
C THR A 98 -2.17 -8.49 -23.35
N MET A 99 -1.24 -7.85 -24.07
CA MET A 99 -1.33 -6.39 -24.26
C MET A 99 -2.55 -6.05 -25.10
N PRO A 100 -3.38 -5.06 -24.68
CA PRO A 100 -4.46 -4.58 -25.54
C PRO A 100 -3.88 -3.90 -26.79
N PRO A 101 -4.66 -3.81 -27.89
CA PRO A 101 -4.27 -3.04 -29.06
C PRO A 101 -3.86 -1.62 -28.65
N GLU A 102 -2.89 -1.05 -29.35
CA GLU A 102 -2.51 0.34 -29.14
C GLU A 102 -3.71 1.25 -29.41
N GLY A 103 -3.99 2.16 -28.49
CA GLY A 103 -5.14 3.06 -28.62
C GLY A 103 -6.48 2.45 -28.21
N ALA A 104 -6.49 1.40 -27.36
CA ALA A 104 -7.70 0.92 -26.70
C ALA A 104 -7.98 1.73 -25.41
N PRO A 105 -8.57 2.95 -25.53
CA PRO A 105 -8.87 3.77 -24.37
C PRO A 105 -9.91 3.08 -23.48
N ARG A 106 -9.89 3.39 -22.17
CA ARG A 106 -10.83 2.81 -21.19
C ARG A 106 -10.75 1.28 -21.04
N SER A 107 -9.57 0.70 -21.32
CA SER A 107 -9.30 -0.72 -21.10
C SER A 107 -8.47 -0.92 -19.83
N VAL A 108 -8.90 -1.83 -18.96
CA VAL A 108 -8.20 -2.22 -17.73
C VAL A 108 -8.04 -3.74 -17.74
N SER A 109 -6.82 -4.21 -17.53
CA SER A 109 -6.48 -5.63 -17.40
C SER A 109 -5.96 -5.87 -16.00
N LEU A 110 -6.56 -6.78 -15.23
CA LEU A 110 -6.15 -7.06 -13.85
C LEU A 110 -5.72 -8.52 -13.71
N ILE A 111 -4.57 -8.73 -13.06
CA ILE A 111 -3.90 -10.03 -12.96
C ILE A 111 -3.61 -10.32 -11.49
N VAL A 112 -3.98 -11.50 -11.02
CA VAL A 112 -3.45 -12.04 -9.76
C VAL A 112 -2.01 -12.49 -9.99
N GLY A 113 -1.04 -11.85 -9.32
CA GLY A 113 0.37 -12.12 -9.52
C GLY A 113 1.29 -11.26 -8.66
N SER A 114 2.58 -11.57 -8.72
CA SER A 114 3.62 -10.84 -7.98
C SER A 114 4.16 -9.67 -8.79
N ALA A 115 4.37 -8.53 -8.12
CA ALA A 115 5.12 -7.41 -8.69
C ALA A 115 6.60 -7.74 -8.97
N GLU A 116 7.13 -8.82 -8.38
CA GLU A 116 8.51 -9.28 -8.59
C GLU A 116 8.65 -10.21 -9.82
N ASP A 117 7.52 -10.64 -10.42
CA ASP A 117 7.51 -11.50 -11.61
C ASP A 117 6.56 -10.91 -12.67
N LEU A 118 7.09 -10.05 -13.52
CA LEU A 118 6.33 -9.30 -14.51
C LEU A 118 6.20 -10.08 -15.84
N PRO A 119 5.02 -10.65 -16.15
CA PRO A 119 4.80 -11.50 -17.31
C PRO A 119 4.58 -10.68 -18.60
N PHE A 120 5.31 -9.59 -18.78
CA PHE A 120 5.17 -8.71 -19.92
C PHE A 120 6.44 -8.65 -20.75
N PRO A 121 6.32 -8.44 -22.08
CA PRO A 121 7.47 -8.18 -22.94
C PRO A 121 8.27 -6.94 -22.53
N ASP A 122 9.51 -6.87 -23.01
CA ASP A 122 10.36 -5.69 -22.82
C ASP A 122 9.73 -4.46 -23.48
N ALA A 123 9.95 -3.30 -22.88
CA ALA A 123 9.52 -2.00 -23.40
C ALA A 123 8.01 -1.94 -23.75
N SER A 124 7.16 -2.54 -22.92
CA SER A 124 5.70 -2.63 -23.11
C SER A 124 4.93 -1.44 -22.55
N PHE A 125 5.50 -0.69 -21.60
CA PHE A 125 4.80 0.36 -20.86
C PHE A 125 5.49 1.72 -20.96
N ASP A 126 4.68 2.79 -20.92
CA ASP A 126 5.16 4.17 -20.83
C ASP A 126 5.29 4.62 -19.36
N CYS A 127 4.49 4.03 -18.47
CA CYS A 127 4.47 4.33 -17.05
C CYS A 127 4.35 3.04 -16.24
N VAL A 128 5.19 2.90 -15.23
CA VAL A 128 5.02 1.90 -14.15
C VAL A 128 4.84 2.64 -12.85
N ASN A 129 3.81 2.27 -12.09
CA ASN A 129 3.50 2.81 -10.78
C ASN A 129 3.48 1.73 -9.72
N ILE A 130 3.90 2.06 -8.50
CA ILE A 130 3.66 1.25 -7.30
C ILE A 130 3.35 2.18 -6.13
N ALA A 131 2.12 2.24 -5.69
CA ALA A 131 1.70 3.13 -4.60
C ALA A 131 1.48 2.36 -3.30
N ASN A 132 2.07 2.87 -2.23
CA ASN A 132 1.91 2.36 -0.84
C ASN A 132 2.25 0.88 -0.63
N ALA A 133 3.04 0.27 -1.51
CA ALA A 133 3.40 -1.15 -1.44
C ALA A 133 4.90 -1.44 -1.62
N ILE A 134 5.70 -0.50 -2.13
CA ILE A 134 7.12 -0.74 -2.46
C ILE A 134 7.96 -1.16 -1.23
N HIS A 135 7.55 -0.77 -0.03
CA HIS A 135 8.18 -1.17 1.22
C HIS A 135 8.00 -2.66 1.52
N LEU A 136 6.98 -3.30 0.98
CA LEU A 136 6.70 -4.73 1.15
C LEU A 136 7.58 -5.62 0.26
N ILE A 137 8.21 -5.05 -0.77
CA ILE A 137 9.07 -5.80 -1.69
C ILE A 137 10.44 -6.02 -1.04
N ALA A 138 10.84 -7.29 -0.90
CA ALA A 138 12.12 -7.65 -0.28
C ALA A 138 13.30 -7.33 -1.21
N ASN A 139 13.22 -7.75 -2.47
CA ASN A 139 14.26 -7.54 -3.48
C ASN A 139 13.99 -6.28 -4.30
N LYS A 140 14.26 -5.11 -3.72
CA LYS A 140 14.06 -3.82 -4.41
C LYS A 140 14.92 -3.67 -5.66
N THR A 141 16.12 -4.21 -5.65
CA THR A 141 17.03 -4.20 -6.81
C THR A 141 16.43 -4.98 -7.98
N GLY A 142 16.00 -6.22 -7.75
CA GLY A 142 15.35 -7.03 -8.77
C GLY A 142 14.02 -6.45 -9.27
N LEU A 143 13.24 -5.81 -8.37
CA LEU A 143 12.05 -5.07 -8.77
C LEU A 143 12.39 -3.95 -9.75
N VAL A 144 13.37 -3.10 -9.44
CA VAL A 144 13.77 -1.96 -10.28
C VAL A 144 14.32 -2.45 -11.61
N GLU A 145 15.08 -3.56 -11.65
CA GLU A 145 15.55 -4.21 -12.88
C GLU A 145 14.38 -4.71 -13.75
N SER A 146 13.40 -5.36 -13.15
CA SER A 146 12.20 -5.84 -13.84
C SER A 146 11.37 -4.68 -14.40
N ILE A 147 11.24 -3.60 -13.64
CA ILE A 147 10.58 -2.37 -14.09
C ILE A 147 11.37 -1.74 -15.26
N ALA A 148 12.70 -1.64 -15.15
CA ALA A 148 13.52 -1.12 -16.23
C ALA A 148 13.35 -1.94 -17.52
N ARG A 149 13.18 -3.26 -17.43
CA ARG A 149 12.95 -4.14 -18.58
C ARG A 149 11.63 -3.83 -19.28
N VAL A 150 10.53 -3.72 -18.52
CA VAL A 150 9.19 -3.58 -19.12
C VAL A 150 8.84 -2.13 -19.52
N LEU A 151 9.53 -1.11 -18.98
CA LEU A 151 9.38 0.27 -19.41
C LEU A 151 10.04 0.53 -20.76
N GLN A 152 9.46 1.39 -21.56
CA GLN A 152 10.10 1.94 -22.77
C GLN A 152 11.24 2.91 -22.39
N PRO A 153 12.27 3.07 -23.24
CA PRO A 153 13.20 4.20 -23.11
C PRO A 153 12.42 5.53 -23.04
N GLY A 154 12.72 6.37 -22.04
CA GLY A 154 11.96 7.59 -21.76
C GLY A 154 10.66 7.37 -20.98
N GLY A 155 10.26 6.14 -20.71
CA GLY A 155 9.13 5.83 -19.83
C GLY A 155 9.40 6.20 -18.38
N ILE A 156 8.34 6.39 -17.61
CA ILE A 156 8.42 6.84 -16.21
C ILE A 156 8.16 5.71 -15.23
N PHE A 157 8.99 5.63 -14.20
CA PHE A 157 8.74 4.85 -13.00
C PHE A 157 8.37 5.79 -11.86
N CYS A 158 7.20 5.57 -11.25
CA CYS A 158 6.70 6.40 -10.19
C CYS A 158 6.32 5.53 -8.99
N PHE A 159 6.59 6.00 -7.78
CA PHE A 159 6.09 5.35 -6.58
C PHE A 159 5.85 6.33 -5.45
N SER A 160 4.95 5.94 -4.53
CA SER A 160 4.75 6.60 -3.24
C SER A 160 4.77 5.57 -2.11
N SER A 161 5.24 5.97 -0.92
CA SER A 161 5.20 5.13 0.27
C SER A 161 5.29 5.94 1.54
N GLY A 162 4.43 5.62 2.52
CA GLY A 162 4.56 6.10 3.90
C GLY A 162 5.58 5.33 4.73
N PHE A 163 6.31 4.36 4.12
CA PHE A 163 7.27 3.50 4.81
C PHE A 163 8.63 3.52 4.10
N TYR A 164 9.54 4.34 4.61
CA TYR A 164 10.93 4.46 4.19
C TYR A 164 11.78 4.87 5.40
N ALA A 165 13.11 4.77 5.33
CA ALA A 165 13.96 5.11 6.45
C ALA A 165 13.93 6.63 6.71
N GLY A 166 13.44 7.01 7.88
CA GLY A 166 13.25 8.41 8.27
C GLY A 166 11.83 8.95 8.12
N CYS A 167 10.87 8.12 7.69
CA CYS A 167 9.47 8.59 7.43
C CYS A 167 8.74 9.14 8.66
N TRP A 168 9.12 8.73 9.88
CA TRP A 168 8.42 9.11 11.09
C TRP A 168 9.17 10.16 11.91
N PRO A 169 8.63 11.38 12.04
CA PRO A 169 9.13 12.35 13.00
C PRO A 169 9.10 11.82 14.46
N PRO A 170 9.90 12.37 15.37
CA PRO A 170 9.97 11.87 16.76
C PRO A 170 8.61 11.81 17.48
N VAL A 171 7.74 12.79 17.26
CA VAL A 171 6.37 12.80 17.83
C VAL A 171 5.55 11.63 17.30
N THR A 172 5.64 11.34 16.01
CA THR A 172 4.96 10.18 15.40
C THR A 172 5.45 8.87 16.00
N GLN A 173 6.76 8.71 16.19
CA GLN A 173 7.33 7.53 16.84
C GLN A 173 6.79 7.36 18.27
N GLN A 174 6.68 8.46 19.02
CA GLN A 174 6.09 8.46 20.36
C GLN A 174 4.62 8.03 20.33
N VAL A 175 3.80 8.59 19.43
CA VAL A 175 2.39 8.19 19.30
C VAL A 175 2.24 6.71 18.96
N TYR A 176 3.04 6.17 18.04
CA TYR A 176 3.01 4.75 17.73
C TYR A 176 3.40 3.86 18.91
N TYR A 177 4.38 4.28 19.70
CA TYR A 177 4.75 3.57 20.93
C TYR A 177 3.60 3.55 21.95
N GLU A 178 3.00 4.71 22.23
CA GLU A 178 1.85 4.80 23.15
C GLU A 178 0.64 4.02 22.57
N TRP A 179 0.42 4.07 21.25
CA TRP A 179 -0.66 3.34 20.61
C TRP A 179 -0.57 1.82 20.82
N LEU A 180 0.62 1.26 20.65
CA LEU A 180 0.85 -0.17 20.91
C LEU A 180 0.61 -0.54 22.38
N LYS A 181 1.02 0.33 23.29
CA LYS A 181 0.82 0.16 24.72
C LYS A 181 -0.68 0.19 25.07
N GLU A 182 -1.41 1.20 24.58
CA GLU A 182 -2.85 1.32 24.81
C GLU A 182 -3.64 0.16 24.17
N ALA A 183 -3.30 -0.25 22.95
CA ALA A 183 -3.93 -1.40 22.29
C ALA A 183 -3.65 -2.72 23.05
N THR A 184 -2.45 -2.90 23.57
CA THR A 184 -2.12 -4.07 24.40
C THR A 184 -2.90 -4.05 25.72
N GLY A 185 -3.04 -2.90 26.35
CA GLY A 185 -3.87 -2.67 27.55
C GLY A 185 -5.34 -3.00 27.29
N TRP A 186 -5.87 -2.54 26.16
CA TRP A 186 -7.23 -2.84 25.72
C TRP A 186 -7.47 -4.36 25.56
N ILE A 187 -6.52 -5.07 24.92
CA ILE A 187 -6.59 -6.54 24.78
C ILE A 187 -6.58 -7.22 26.15
N ALA A 188 -5.76 -6.73 27.10
CA ALA A 188 -5.71 -7.29 28.45
C ALA A 188 -7.06 -7.13 29.19
N GLN A 189 -7.69 -5.95 29.09
CA GLN A 189 -9.01 -5.70 29.64
C GLN A 189 -10.07 -6.59 28.99
N TYR A 190 -10.10 -6.67 27.67
CA TYR A 190 -11.00 -7.55 26.92
C TYR A 190 -10.88 -9.01 27.37
N ASN A 191 -9.64 -9.49 27.59
CA ASN A 191 -9.40 -10.83 28.11
C ASN A 191 -9.90 -11.02 29.56
N ALA A 192 -9.78 -9.99 30.41
CA ALA A 192 -10.33 -10.06 31.79
C ALA A 192 -11.88 -10.18 31.76
N GLU A 193 -12.54 -9.44 30.90
CA GLU A 193 -14.00 -9.50 30.70
C GLU A 193 -14.44 -10.90 30.19
N ARG A 194 -13.70 -11.47 29.23
CA ARG A 194 -13.92 -12.83 28.74
C ARG A 194 -13.83 -13.88 29.85
N VAL A 195 -12.78 -13.79 30.66
CA VAL A 195 -12.57 -14.72 31.77
C VAL A 195 -13.68 -14.58 32.80
N ALA A 196 -14.11 -13.37 33.13
CA ALA A 196 -15.23 -13.11 34.02
C ALA A 196 -16.56 -13.69 33.47
N ALA A 197 -16.70 -13.74 32.12
CA ALA A 197 -17.83 -14.38 31.45
C ALA A 197 -17.68 -15.91 31.24
N GLY A 198 -16.67 -16.55 31.85
CA GLY A 198 -16.41 -17.98 31.74
C GLY A 198 -15.78 -18.43 30.42
N GLN A 199 -15.29 -17.49 29.62
CA GLN A 199 -14.62 -17.76 28.34
C GLN A 199 -13.08 -17.79 28.51
N PRO A 200 -12.34 -18.58 27.72
CA PRO A 200 -10.89 -18.58 27.81
C PRO A 200 -10.28 -17.26 27.31
N ALA A 201 -9.21 -16.82 27.95
CA ALA A 201 -8.42 -15.68 27.47
C ALA A 201 -7.75 -16.03 26.13
N ILE A 202 -7.70 -15.04 25.22
CA ILE A 202 -7.02 -15.14 23.94
C ILE A 202 -5.53 -14.87 24.18
N ARG A 203 -4.69 -15.85 23.86
CA ARG A 203 -3.23 -15.75 24.04
C ARG A 203 -2.55 -15.36 22.74
N ARG A 204 -1.51 -14.55 22.84
CA ARG A 204 -0.62 -14.23 21.73
C ARG A 204 0.17 -15.49 21.30
N VAL A 205 0.10 -15.85 20.02
CA VAL A 205 0.84 -16.98 19.44
C VAL A 205 1.98 -16.41 18.59
N ARG A 206 3.23 -16.61 19.04
CA ARG A 206 4.41 -16.07 18.35
C ARG A 206 4.68 -16.84 17.04
N GLY A 207 5.22 -16.13 16.04
CA GLY A 207 5.69 -16.72 14.78
C GLY A 207 4.61 -17.07 13.78
N THR A 208 3.39 -16.58 13.95
CA THR A 208 2.25 -16.85 13.04
C THR A 208 2.06 -15.79 11.95
N SER A 209 2.59 -14.58 12.13
CA SER A 209 2.46 -13.51 11.13
C SER A 209 3.37 -13.74 9.92
N GLN A 210 2.81 -13.56 8.74
CA GLN A 210 3.56 -13.51 7.47
C GLN A 210 3.93 -12.08 7.07
N LEU A 211 3.14 -11.10 7.47
CA LEU A 211 3.35 -9.68 7.13
C LEU A 211 4.33 -8.98 8.05
N ALA A 212 4.38 -9.31 9.35
CA ALA A 212 5.31 -8.67 10.27
C ALA A 212 6.78 -8.82 9.86
N PRO A 213 7.28 -10.01 9.45
CA PRO A 213 8.63 -10.13 8.89
C PRO A 213 8.82 -9.27 7.64
N VAL A 214 7.86 -9.28 6.72
CA VAL A 214 7.95 -8.52 5.48
C VAL A 214 7.94 -7.02 5.74
N ALA A 215 7.07 -6.53 6.61
CA ALA A 215 6.94 -5.10 6.89
C ALA A 215 8.13 -4.53 7.69
N TYR A 216 8.69 -5.30 8.64
CA TYR A 216 9.71 -4.79 9.58
C TYR A 216 11.11 -5.37 9.39
N GLN A 217 11.27 -6.51 8.74
CA GLN A 217 12.59 -7.09 8.45
C GLN A 217 13.14 -6.66 7.11
N ASN A 218 12.28 -6.21 6.17
CA ASN A 218 12.75 -5.61 4.94
C ASN A 218 13.49 -4.32 5.25
N ARG A 219 14.66 -4.17 4.65
CA ARG A 219 15.40 -2.92 4.73
C ARG A 219 14.63 -1.81 4.04
N TRP A 220 14.26 -0.78 4.79
CA TRP A 220 13.74 0.45 4.25
C TRP A 220 14.89 1.33 3.77
N LEU A 221 14.81 1.80 2.55
CA LEU A 221 15.82 2.69 1.98
C LEU A 221 15.51 4.14 2.38
N THR A 222 16.57 4.93 2.56
CA THR A 222 16.49 6.38 2.66
C THR A 222 16.17 7.00 1.30
N PRO A 223 15.74 8.28 1.23
CA PRO A 223 15.59 9.00 -0.04
C PRO A 223 16.85 8.98 -0.90
N ASP A 224 18.04 9.10 -0.30
CA ASP A 224 19.30 9.09 -1.04
C ASP A 224 19.66 7.70 -1.57
N GLU A 225 19.46 6.65 -0.78
CA GLU A 225 19.62 5.26 -1.24
C GLU A 225 18.67 4.92 -2.40
N TRP A 226 17.44 5.48 -2.41
CA TRP A 226 16.55 5.36 -3.55
C TRP A 226 17.11 6.06 -4.79
N ARG A 227 17.69 7.27 -4.66
CA ARG A 227 18.35 7.97 -5.77
C ARG A 227 19.49 7.14 -6.36
N GLU A 228 20.35 6.60 -5.48
CA GLU A 228 21.49 5.77 -5.87
C GLU A 228 21.05 4.49 -6.60
N LEU A 229 20.09 3.76 -6.03
CA LEU A 229 19.56 2.53 -6.63
C LEU A 229 18.96 2.79 -8.03
N LEU A 230 18.14 3.83 -8.15
CA LEU A 230 17.52 4.18 -9.42
C LEU A 230 18.55 4.60 -10.46
N ALA A 231 19.55 5.40 -10.07
CA ALA A 231 20.63 5.84 -10.96
C ALA A 231 21.46 4.65 -11.46
N ASP A 232 21.80 3.70 -10.56
CA ASP A 232 22.53 2.46 -10.88
C ASP A 232 21.76 1.59 -11.90
N LYS A 233 20.43 1.56 -11.82
CA LYS A 233 19.57 0.76 -12.72
C LYS A 233 19.08 1.53 -13.95
N GLY A 234 19.77 2.61 -14.32
CA GLY A 234 19.54 3.31 -15.58
C GLY A 234 18.36 4.28 -15.54
N PHE A 235 17.94 4.73 -14.38
CA PHE A 235 16.94 5.78 -14.24
C PHE A 235 17.57 7.14 -13.96
N GLU A 236 16.90 8.20 -14.37
CA GLU A 236 17.16 9.58 -13.96
C GLU A 236 16.01 10.02 -13.06
N VAL A 237 16.30 10.29 -11.79
CA VAL A 237 15.30 10.79 -10.85
C VAL A 237 14.97 12.24 -11.19
N ARG A 238 13.76 12.49 -11.65
CA ARG A 238 13.25 13.82 -12.01
C ARG A 238 12.70 14.55 -10.81
N ASP A 239 12.06 13.81 -9.93
CA ASP A 239 11.46 14.33 -8.72
C ASP A 239 11.55 13.28 -7.61
N LEU A 240 11.95 13.69 -6.43
CA LEU A 240 11.89 12.94 -5.20
C LEU A 240 11.62 13.92 -4.07
N ARG A 241 10.49 13.74 -3.44
CA ARG A 241 10.05 14.61 -2.35
C ARG A 241 9.47 13.81 -1.20
N GLU A 242 9.40 14.45 -0.06
CA GLU A 242 8.71 13.96 1.12
C GLU A 242 7.47 14.85 1.35
N ARG A 243 6.30 14.22 1.38
CA ARG A 243 5.03 14.89 1.67
C ARG A 243 4.62 14.60 3.09
N ALA A 244 4.36 15.65 3.86
CA ALA A 244 3.71 15.52 5.16
C ALA A 244 2.23 15.17 4.97
N VAL A 245 1.81 14.02 5.47
CA VAL A 245 0.42 13.57 5.53
C VAL A 245 0.00 13.55 6.99
N MET A 246 -1.06 14.29 7.32
CA MET A 246 -1.55 14.37 8.69
C MET A 246 -2.62 13.32 8.95
N PHE A 247 -2.41 12.49 9.97
CA PHE A 247 -3.37 11.50 10.45
C PHE A 247 -3.96 11.99 11.77
N ASP A 248 -5.22 12.36 11.73
CA ASP A 248 -6.03 12.62 12.91
C ASP A 248 -6.56 11.30 13.53
N HIS A 249 -7.46 11.42 14.50
CA HIS A 249 -8.09 10.26 15.14
C HIS A 249 -8.73 9.32 14.12
N ASP A 250 -9.52 9.85 13.17
CA ASP A 250 -10.27 9.02 12.22
C ASP A 250 -9.35 8.28 11.25
N SER A 251 -8.33 8.98 10.75
CA SER A 251 -7.28 8.39 9.90
C SER A 251 -6.48 7.33 10.64
N LEU A 252 -6.09 7.62 11.91
CA LEU A 252 -5.33 6.67 12.72
C LEU A 252 -6.18 5.43 13.06
N ALA A 253 -7.46 5.60 13.40
CA ALA A 253 -8.39 4.50 13.64
C ALA A 253 -8.64 3.68 12.36
N SER A 254 -8.73 4.33 11.20
CA SER A 254 -8.92 3.65 9.91
C SER A 254 -7.72 2.79 9.52
N VAL A 255 -6.50 3.33 9.67
CA VAL A 255 -5.29 2.54 9.40
C VAL A 255 -5.09 1.44 10.44
N GLY A 256 -5.47 1.67 11.70
CA GLY A 256 -5.41 0.67 12.78
C GLY A 256 -6.39 -0.49 12.58
N ALA A 257 -7.55 -0.23 11.97
CA ALA A 257 -8.51 -1.27 11.62
C ALA A 257 -8.01 -2.17 10.48
N TYR A 258 -7.15 -1.67 9.61
CA TYR A 258 -6.64 -2.45 8.47
C TYR A 258 -5.81 -3.65 8.92
N SER A 259 -6.21 -4.84 8.42
CA SER A 259 -5.60 -6.13 8.80
C SER A 259 -4.08 -6.18 8.62
N GLY A 260 -3.56 -5.56 7.56
CA GLY A 260 -2.13 -5.55 7.26
C GLY A 260 -1.33 -4.83 8.34
N LEU A 261 -1.78 -3.65 8.81
CA LEU A 261 -1.12 -2.95 9.90
C LEU A 261 -1.31 -3.69 11.22
N ALA A 262 -2.53 -4.15 11.50
CA ALA A 262 -2.85 -4.84 12.75
C ALA A 262 -2.02 -6.12 12.93
N GLU A 263 -1.87 -6.92 11.87
CA GLU A 263 -1.02 -8.11 11.87
C GLU A 263 0.46 -7.77 12.05
N ALA A 264 0.92 -6.67 11.45
CA ALA A 264 2.30 -6.23 11.61
C ALA A 264 2.57 -5.74 13.04
N GLN A 265 1.71 -4.89 13.61
CA GLN A 265 1.91 -4.24 14.90
C GLN A 265 1.64 -5.17 16.11
N LEU A 266 0.56 -5.94 16.04
CA LEU A 266 0.12 -6.85 17.11
C LEU A 266 0.22 -8.32 16.68
N SER A 267 1.29 -8.64 15.98
CA SER A 267 1.61 -9.98 15.49
C SER A 267 1.36 -11.06 16.54
N GLY A 268 0.65 -12.11 16.13
CA GLY A 268 0.35 -13.27 16.98
C GLY A 268 -0.98 -13.20 17.73
N TYR A 269 -1.71 -12.09 17.67
CA TYR A 269 -3.11 -12.03 18.04
C TYR A 269 -4.02 -12.32 16.83
N PRO A 270 -5.28 -12.76 17.02
CA PRO A 270 -6.30 -12.75 15.96
C PRO A 270 -6.40 -11.37 15.33
N VAL A 271 -6.47 -11.33 13.99
CA VAL A 271 -6.41 -10.06 13.23
C VAL A 271 -7.57 -9.13 13.59
N ASP A 272 -8.79 -9.66 13.74
CA ASP A 272 -9.97 -8.89 14.14
C ASP A 272 -9.82 -8.28 15.54
N LEU A 273 -9.21 -9.00 16.49
CA LEU A 273 -8.91 -8.48 17.83
C LEU A 273 -7.85 -7.38 17.77
N ALA A 274 -6.77 -7.59 17.01
CA ALA A 274 -5.69 -6.62 16.86
C ALA A 274 -6.19 -5.34 16.19
N SER A 275 -6.97 -5.46 15.11
CA SER A 275 -7.61 -4.34 14.39
C SER A 275 -8.54 -3.56 15.30
N LYS A 276 -9.39 -4.25 16.07
CA LYS A 276 -10.31 -3.60 17.00
C LYS A 276 -9.57 -2.85 18.09
N ALA A 277 -8.53 -3.45 18.66
CA ALA A 277 -7.73 -2.83 19.71
C ALA A 277 -7.06 -1.55 19.21
N LEU A 278 -6.38 -1.59 18.06
CA LEU A 278 -5.76 -0.42 17.48
C LEU A 278 -6.79 0.68 17.15
N ALA A 279 -7.85 0.33 16.43
CA ALA A 279 -8.88 1.31 16.08
C ALA A 279 -9.52 1.96 17.31
N SER A 280 -9.78 1.18 18.38
CA SER A 280 -10.43 1.69 19.61
C SER A 280 -9.52 2.55 20.48
N THR A 281 -8.21 2.49 20.30
CA THR A 281 -7.21 3.20 21.13
C THR A 281 -6.48 4.34 20.40
N ALA A 282 -6.87 4.64 19.17
CA ALA A 282 -6.25 5.69 18.36
C ALA A 282 -6.29 7.06 19.07
N GLN A 283 -7.44 7.45 19.66
CA GLN A 283 -7.55 8.72 20.41
C GLN A 283 -6.66 8.73 21.65
N LEU A 284 -6.66 7.64 22.42
CA LEU A 284 -5.83 7.54 23.63
C LEU A 284 -4.34 7.71 23.32
N ALA A 285 -3.88 7.19 22.18
CA ALA A 285 -2.51 7.34 21.74
C ALA A 285 -2.15 8.80 21.44
N LEU A 286 -3.04 9.51 20.74
CA LEU A 286 -2.87 10.95 20.46
C LEU A 286 -2.87 11.78 21.77
N ASP A 287 -3.83 11.52 22.65
CA ASP A 287 -3.96 12.22 23.93
C ASP A 287 -2.73 12.00 24.82
N SER A 288 -2.21 10.76 24.87
CA SER A 288 -1.01 10.40 25.65
C SER A 288 0.24 11.12 25.15
N ALA A 289 0.30 11.45 23.88
CA ALA A 289 1.38 12.25 23.28
C ALA A 289 1.10 13.76 23.29
N GLY A 290 -0.09 14.19 23.72
CA GLY A 290 -0.50 15.61 23.79
C GLY A 290 -0.71 16.25 22.42
N VAL A 291 -1.13 15.48 21.43
CA VAL A 291 -1.35 15.94 20.04
C VAL A 291 -2.74 15.55 19.54
N SER A 292 -3.26 16.30 18.57
CA SER A 292 -4.55 15.98 17.91
C SER A 292 -4.39 15.22 16.59
N ALA A 293 -3.19 15.18 16.03
CA ALA A 293 -2.85 14.47 14.81
C ALA A 293 -1.35 14.17 14.77
N VAL A 294 -0.95 13.20 13.95
CA VAL A 294 0.46 12.85 13.71
C VAL A 294 0.83 13.04 12.25
N GLN A 295 2.07 13.44 12.03
CA GLN A 295 2.64 13.60 10.72
C GLN A 295 3.29 12.29 10.26
N HIS A 296 2.81 11.73 9.16
CA HIS A 296 3.50 10.70 8.40
C HIS A 296 4.15 11.35 7.19
N ASN A 297 5.44 11.14 7.01
CA ASN A 297 6.08 11.55 5.76
C ASN A 297 5.93 10.44 4.73
N TRP A 298 5.44 10.79 3.56
CA TRP A 298 5.39 9.91 2.41
C TRP A 298 6.47 10.32 1.43
N ILE A 299 7.30 9.36 1.01
CA ILE A 299 8.21 9.56 -0.11
C ILE A 299 7.44 9.42 -1.42
N GLU A 300 7.63 10.37 -2.32
CA GLU A 300 7.07 10.37 -3.67
C GLU A 300 8.22 10.48 -4.66
N VAL A 301 8.28 9.56 -5.62
CA VAL A 301 9.36 9.50 -6.59
C VAL A 301 8.79 9.42 -8.00
N CYS A 302 9.40 10.19 -8.91
CA CYS A 302 9.22 10.06 -10.35
C CYS A 302 10.60 10.01 -11.02
N ALA A 303 10.88 8.92 -11.71
CA ALA A 303 12.14 8.70 -12.40
C ALA A 303 11.88 8.30 -13.86
N VAL A 304 12.78 8.69 -14.75
CA VAL A 304 12.69 8.40 -16.19
C VAL A 304 13.72 7.35 -16.57
N ARG A 305 13.31 6.29 -17.26
CA ARG A 305 14.23 5.32 -17.83
C ARG A 305 15.10 6.00 -18.89
N ARG A 306 16.43 5.97 -18.72
CA ARG A 306 17.36 6.51 -19.73
C ARG A 306 17.25 5.76 -21.03
N ALA A 307 17.45 6.46 -22.15
CA ALA A 307 17.73 5.81 -23.43
C ALA A 307 19.09 5.10 -23.33
N ALA A 308 19.18 3.89 -23.86
CA ALA A 308 20.43 3.14 -23.90
C ALA A 308 21.39 3.81 -24.89
#